data_f4f6a3591c62945869f6bfe0c3d97f24
#
_entry.id   f4f6a3591c62945869f6bfe0c3d97f24
#
_cell.length_a   1.000
_cell.length_b   1.000
_cell.length_c   1.000
_cell.angle_alpha   90.00
_cell.angle_beta   90.00
_cell.angle_gamma   90.00
#
_symmetry.space_group_name_H-M   'P 1'
#
loop_
_entity.id
_entity.type
_entity.pdbx_description
1 polymer ?
#
loop_
_entity_poly.entity_id
_entity_poly.type
_entity_poly.pdbx_seq_one_letter_code
_entity_poly.pdbx_strand_id
1 'polypeptide(L)'
;MRQRKATKDGQIGRGAMREIAEHAGVSIATVSRVLNNRPDVSAATRSSVLRLVRESGYVSSRVARASWETGLIALSVPAFRQGPATEVMAGAMAAIRDHNARLVLCGGDDGADPDASSRARLLEGMTDGALLVLPNESPAEIGALLQGSFPFVAIDPVVPLPESVPVVASANWAGAKNAAECLIGLGHTHIGLITGPGHWCATADRRAGYQAALLAAGLPLVPGVVRETDGGIEGAARAADQLLASPHVPTAIFALSDGMALGVLRAARERGLAVPQDLSVVGFDDLEMAGIVTPTLTSVRQPFQGLGRVGVETLFRLLQGQPLHARRVELSTTLVLRESTGPPHPISFLTF
;
A
#
# COMPACT_ATOMS: atom_id res chain seq x y z
N MET A 1 -0.28 37.40 25.96
CA MET A 1 1.03 36.95 25.45
C MET A 1 0.83 36.01 24.26
N ARG A 2 0.13 36.45 23.18
CA ARG A 2 -0.30 35.65 22.02
C ARG A 2 -0.16 36.40 20.66
N GLN A 3 0.92 37.12 20.42
CA GLN A 3 1.08 37.90 19.17
C GLN A 3 2.46 37.79 18.49
N ARG A 4 3.32 36.81 18.84
CA ARG A 4 4.68 36.68 18.27
C ARG A 4 4.98 35.47 17.41
N LYS A 5 4.00 34.57 17.11
CA LYS A 5 4.24 33.37 16.27
C LYS A 5 3.87 33.55 14.78
N ALA A 6 3.03 34.52 14.44
CA ALA A 6 2.57 34.73 13.06
C ALA A 6 3.61 35.41 12.12
N THR A 7 4.71 35.95 12.65
CA THR A 7 5.67 36.73 11.87
C THR A 7 6.84 35.93 11.26
N LYS A 8 7.14 34.71 11.73
CA LYS A 8 8.25 33.93 11.18
C LYS A 8 7.91 33.16 9.89
N ASP A 9 6.72 32.60 9.78
CA ASP A 9 6.31 31.82 8.60
C ASP A 9 6.07 32.72 7.37
N GLY A 10 5.60 33.94 7.59
CA GLY A 10 5.43 34.93 6.53
C GLY A 10 6.75 35.48 5.95
N GLN A 11 7.84 35.39 6.70
CA GLN A 11 9.17 35.86 6.26
C GLN A 11 9.90 34.80 5.44
N ILE A 12 9.76 33.52 5.78
CA ILE A 12 10.38 32.39 5.04
C ILE A 12 9.75 32.27 3.64
N GLY A 13 8.44 32.35 3.53
CA GLY A 13 7.73 32.26 2.24
C GLY A 13 8.01 33.45 1.31
N ARG A 14 8.23 34.66 1.84
CA ARG A 14 8.64 35.84 1.04
C ARG A 14 10.08 35.76 0.55
N GLY A 15 10.98 35.15 1.31
CA GLY A 15 12.38 34.92 0.91
C GLY A 15 12.46 34.01 -0.31
N ALA A 16 11.80 32.88 -0.27
CA ALA A 16 11.82 31.91 -1.37
C ALA A 16 11.12 32.46 -2.64
N MET A 17 10.00 33.17 -2.53
CA MET A 17 9.37 33.85 -3.68
C MET A 17 10.27 34.93 -4.31
N ARG A 18 11.07 35.60 -3.51
CA ARG A 18 12.03 36.60 -3.99
C ARG A 18 13.17 35.92 -4.78
N GLU A 19 13.69 34.82 -4.29
CA GLU A 19 14.71 34.03 -4.94
C GLU A 19 14.23 33.46 -6.29
N ILE A 20 13.03 32.93 -6.36
CA ILE A 20 12.39 32.48 -7.61
C ILE A 20 12.21 33.66 -8.58
N ALA A 21 11.79 34.81 -8.10
CA ALA A 21 11.59 36.01 -8.91
C ALA A 21 12.92 36.50 -9.51
N GLU A 22 14.00 36.52 -8.73
CA GLU A 22 15.36 36.89 -9.15
C GLU A 22 15.88 35.90 -10.22
N HIS A 23 15.77 34.60 -10.02
CA HIS A 23 16.20 33.57 -10.98
C HIS A 23 15.33 33.53 -12.26
N ALA A 24 14.07 33.87 -12.19
CA ALA A 24 13.18 33.97 -13.35
C ALA A 24 13.27 35.30 -14.09
N GLY A 25 13.98 36.30 -13.55
CA GLY A 25 14.06 37.65 -14.11
C GLY A 25 12.74 38.39 -14.13
N VAL A 26 11.84 38.14 -13.15
CA VAL A 26 10.51 38.73 -13.06
C VAL A 26 10.25 39.32 -11.68
N SER A 27 9.16 40.10 -11.54
CA SER A 27 8.77 40.62 -10.23
C SER A 27 8.14 39.54 -9.34
N ILE A 28 8.21 39.69 -8.02
CA ILE A 28 7.50 38.84 -7.05
C ILE A 28 5.99 38.80 -7.36
N ALA A 29 5.44 39.93 -7.83
CA ALA A 29 4.04 40.00 -8.25
C ALA A 29 3.75 39.08 -9.45
N THR A 30 4.69 38.99 -10.40
CA THR A 30 4.57 38.08 -11.55
C THR A 30 4.66 36.61 -11.11
N VAL A 31 5.58 36.26 -10.20
CA VAL A 31 5.62 34.91 -9.61
C VAL A 31 4.29 34.59 -8.92
N SER A 32 3.76 35.53 -8.14
CA SER A 32 2.45 35.38 -7.49
C SER A 32 1.30 35.17 -8.48
N ARG A 33 1.29 35.89 -9.63
CA ARG A 33 0.28 35.71 -10.69
C ARG A 33 0.37 34.37 -11.36
N VAL A 34 1.58 33.87 -11.61
CA VAL A 34 1.82 32.51 -12.15
C VAL A 34 1.29 31.45 -11.20
N LEU A 35 1.64 31.54 -9.90
CA LEU A 35 1.19 30.61 -8.87
C LEU A 35 -0.33 30.65 -8.64
N ASN A 36 -0.98 31.77 -8.94
CA ASN A 36 -2.44 31.93 -8.88
C ASN A 36 -3.13 31.69 -10.23
N ASN A 37 -2.45 31.07 -11.18
CA ASN A 37 -2.95 30.72 -12.52
C ASN A 37 -3.63 31.88 -13.28
N ARG A 38 -3.19 33.11 -13.07
CA ARG A 38 -3.78 34.31 -13.74
C ARG A 38 -3.51 34.27 -15.24
N PRO A 39 -4.50 34.53 -16.11
CA PRO A 39 -4.37 34.46 -17.56
C PRO A 39 -3.47 35.54 -18.18
N ASP A 40 -3.17 36.60 -17.43
CA ASP A 40 -2.41 37.79 -17.88
C ASP A 40 -0.87 37.58 -17.87
N VAL A 41 -0.38 36.33 -17.73
CA VAL A 41 1.05 36.00 -17.79
C VAL A 41 1.34 35.14 -19.02
N SER A 42 2.41 35.51 -19.78
CA SER A 42 2.81 34.77 -20.98
C SER A 42 3.14 33.32 -20.70
N ALA A 43 2.88 32.42 -21.65
CA ALA A 43 3.18 31.00 -21.52
C ALA A 43 4.68 30.73 -21.23
N ALA A 44 5.58 31.50 -21.83
CA ALA A 44 7.02 31.38 -21.61
C ALA A 44 7.42 31.76 -20.18
N THR A 45 6.91 32.86 -19.66
CA THR A 45 7.14 33.29 -18.27
C THR A 45 6.56 32.28 -17.29
N ARG A 46 5.36 31.79 -17.57
CA ARG A 46 4.69 30.77 -16.76
C ARG A 46 5.54 29.50 -16.65
N SER A 47 6.02 28.96 -17.78
CA SER A 47 6.84 27.76 -17.83
C SER A 47 8.17 27.93 -17.09
N SER A 48 8.83 29.09 -17.23
CA SER A 48 10.08 29.38 -16.53
C SER A 48 9.90 29.46 -15.02
N VAL A 49 8.90 30.18 -14.55
CA VAL A 49 8.59 30.29 -13.11
C VAL A 49 8.19 28.96 -12.51
N LEU A 50 7.33 28.19 -13.17
CA LEU A 50 6.89 26.86 -12.68
C LEU A 50 8.06 25.85 -12.63
N ARG A 51 9.03 25.95 -13.54
CA ARG A 51 10.26 25.13 -13.47
C ARG A 51 11.06 25.48 -12.22
N LEU A 52 11.34 26.77 -11.97
CA LEU A 52 12.10 27.22 -10.81
C LEU A 52 11.38 26.93 -9.48
N VAL A 53 10.08 27.01 -9.44
CA VAL A 53 9.25 26.60 -8.29
C VAL A 53 9.47 25.12 -7.98
N ARG A 54 9.48 24.25 -9.00
CA ARG A 54 9.77 22.82 -8.83
C ARG A 54 11.21 22.56 -8.36
N GLU A 55 12.18 23.23 -8.95
CA GLU A 55 13.60 23.09 -8.61
C GLU A 55 13.91 23.59 -7.20
N SER A 56 13.24 24.65 -6.73
CA SER A 56 13.43 25.23 -5.40
C SER A 56 12.68 24.48 -4.29
N GLY A 57 11.77 23.55 -4.62
CA GLY A 57 10.90 22.92 -3.64
C GLY A 57 9.93 23.88 -2.94
N TYR A 58 9.75 25.09 -3.50
CA TYR A 58 8.88 26.11 -2.92
C TYR A 58 7.40 25.73 -3.05
N VAL A 59 6.73 25.57 -1.93
CA VAL A 59 5.27 25.47 -1.86
C VAL A 59 4.73 26.79 -1.34
N SER A 60 3.94 27.50 -2.13
CA SER A 60 3.38 28.79 -1.69
C SER A 60 2.43 28.53 -0.49
N SER A 61 2.60 29.34 0.57
CA SER A 61 1.71 29.28 1.74
C SER A 61 0.24 29.57 1.42
N ARG A 62 -0.04 30.07 0.22
CA ARG A 62 -1.37 30.34 -0.30
C ARG A 62 -1.91 29.13 -1.08
N VAL A 63 -1.06 28.38 -1.79
CA VAL A 63 -1.40 27.07 -2.37
C VAL A 63 -1.72 26.11 -1.23
N ALA A 64 -0.95 26.12 -0.14
CA ALA A 64 -1.25 25.32 1.05
C ALA A 64 -2.54 25.73 1.77
N ARG A 65 -2.98 27.00 1.68
CA ARG A 65 -4.26 27.45 2.24
C ARG A 65 -5.43 27.38 1.26
N ALA A 66 -5.16 27.52 -0.05
CA ALA A 66 -6.19 27.41 -1.10
C ALA A 66 -6.53 25.94 -1.41
N SER A 67 -5.65 24.99 -1.09
CA SER A 67 -5.88 23.56 -1.32
C SER A 67 -6.79 22.91 -0.27
N TRP A 68 -7.24 23.65 0.74
CA TRP A 68 -8.16 23.14 1.75
C TRP A 68 -9.44 23.98 1.78
N GLU A 69 -10.09 24.12 0.64
CA GLU A 69 -11.30 24.93 0.49
C GLU A 69 -12.57 24.14 0.79
N THR A 70 -12.57 22.84 0.54
CA THR A 70 -13.77 22.00 0.64
C THR A 70 -13.88 21.26 1.96
N GLY A 71 -12.76 20.96 2.62
CA GLY A 71 -12.69 20.07 3.78
C GLY A 71 -13.01 18.62 3.43
N LEU A 72 -12.94 18.27 2.12
CA LEU A 72 -13.23 16.93 1.61
C LEU A 72 -11.95 16.27 1.14
N ILE A 73 -11.72 15.06 1.60
CA ILE A 73 -10.61 14.20 1.18
C ILE A 73 -11.17 12.97 0.48
N ALA A 74 -10.71 12.72 -0.73
CA ALA A 74 -11.08 11.52 -1.46
C ALA A 74 -10.40 10.28 -0.87
N LEU A 75 -11.15 9.21 -0.69
CA LEU A 75 -10.63 7.88 -0.43
C LEU A 75 -10.94 7.01 -1.63
N SER A 76 -9.93 6.78 -2.48
CA SER A 76 -10.04 5.93 -3.67
C SER A 76 -9.72 4.48 -3.30
N VAL A 77 -10.65 3.58 -3.59
CA VAL A 77 -10.52 2.13 -3.33
C VAL A 77 -10.91 1.38 -4.59
N PRO A 78 -10.07 0.46 -5.13
CA PRO A 78 -10.37 -0.23 -6.38
C PRO A 78 -11.58 -1.15 -6.29
N ALA A 79 -11.80 -1.79 -5.15
CA ALA A 79 -12.98 -2.61 -4.90
C ALA A 79 -13.32 -2.67 -3.41
N PHE A 80 -14.60 -2.50 -3.06
CA PHE A 80 -15.08 -2.60 -1.67
C PHE A 80 -15.14 -4.03 -1.12
N ARG A 81 -14.83 -5.03 -1.93
CA ARG A 81 -14.92 -6.44 -1.55
C ARG A 81 -13.70 -6.97 -0.80
N GLN A 82 -12.65 -6.18 -0.63
CA GLN A 82 -11.41 -6.64 -0.01
C GLN A 82 -11.33 -6.16 1.43
N GLY A 83 -11.23 -7.10 2.38
CA GLY A 83 -11.08 -6.82 3.81
C GLY A 83 -9.98 -5.80 4.16
N PRO A 84 -8.79 -5.84 3.54
CA PRO A 84 -7.74 -4.86 3.76
C PRO A 84 -8.18 -3.40 3.56
N ALA A 85 -8.91 -3.13 2.48
CA ALA A 85 -9.37 -1.77 2.18
C ALA A 85 -10.34 -1.21 3.23
N THR A 86 -11.20 -2.06 3.79
CA THR A 86 -12.16 -1.68 4.84
C THR A 86 -11.44 -1.28 6.13
N GLU A 87 -10.40 -2.03 6.51
CA GLU A 87 -9.60 -1.73 7.70
C GLU A 87 -8.77 -0.45 7.53
N VAL A 88 -8.17 -0.23 6.36
CA VAL A 88 -7.47 1.03 6.04
C VAL A 88 -8.44 2.21 6.12
N MET A 89 -9.65 2.07 5.57
CA MET A 89 -10.71 3.07 5.64
C MET A 89 -11.08 3.37 7.10
N ALA A 90 -11.23 2.37 7.95
CA ALA A 90 -11.53 2.57 9.37
C ALA A 90 -10.46 3.42 10.06
N GLY A 91 -9.18 3.14 9.80
CA GLY A 91 -8.06 3.93 10.32
C GLY A 91 -8.05 5.36 9.80
N ALA A 92 -8.29 5.55 8.49
CA ALA A 92 -8.40 6.87 7.89
C ALA A 92 -9.59 7.67 8.46
N MET A 93 -10.76 7.03 8.63
CA MET A 93 -11.94 7.66 9.24
C MET A 93 -11.71 8.08 10.68
N ALA A 94 -10.92 7.32 11.45
CA ALA A 94 -10.57 7.71 12.80
C ALA A 94 -9.67 8.95 12.82
N ALA A 95 -8.64 8.98 11.95
CA ALA A 95 -7.67 10.07 11.90
C ALA A 95 -8.23 11.38 11.31
N ILE A 96 -9.13 11.30 10.31
CA ILE A 96 -9.63 12.49 9.60
C ILE A 96 -10.38 13.46 10.52
N ARG A 97 -10.97 12.94 11.61
CA ARG A 97 -11.72 13.74 12.60
C ARG A 97 -10.85 14.80 13.27
N ASP A 98 -9.57 14.49 13.49
CA ASP A 98 -8.61 15.37 14.14
C ASP A 98 -8.26 16.59 13.25
N HIS A 99 -8.57 16.49 11.96
CA HIS A 99 -8.32 17.52 10.95
C HIS A 99 -9.55 18.32 10.56
N ASN A 100 -10.71 18.09 11.19
CA ASN A 100 -11.98 18.74 10.85
C ASN A 100 -12.35 18.62 9.36
N ALA A 101 -11.99 17.49 8.75
CA ALA A 101 -12.28 17.14 7.37
C ALA A 101 -13.21 15.93 7.28
N ARG A 102 -13.65 15.58 6.08
CA ARG A 102 -14.52 14.44 5.80
C ARG A 102 -13.96 13.61 4.67
N LEU A 103 -14.16 12.29 4.73
CA LEU A 103 -13.83 11.40 3.63
C LEU A 103 -15.00 11.32 2.65
N VAL A 104 -14.67 11.45 1.37
CA VAL A 104 -15.57 11.12 0.26
C VAL A 104 -15.06 9.84 -0.38
N LEU A 105 -15.89 8.83 -0.40
CA LEU A 105 -15.55 7.55 -0.97
C LEU A 105 -15.65 7.64 -2.49
N CYS A 106 -14.54 7.41 -3.15
CA CYS A 106 -14.43 7.38 -4.60
C CYS A 106 -13.92 5.99 -4.99
N GLY A 107 -14.67 5.23 -5.74
CA GLY A 107 -14.24 3.91 -6.15
C GLY A 107 -15.39 3.10 -6.70
N GLY A 108 -15.04 2.00 -7.23
CA GLY A 108 -15.85 1.08 -8.00
C GLY A 108 -15.16 0.95 -9.33
N ASP A 109 -14.45 -0.13 -9.47
CA ASP A 109 -14.05 -0.60 -10.78
C ASP A 109 -15.26 -1.26 -11.41
N ASP A 110 -16.00 -0.50 -12.16
CA ASP A 110 -17.05 -1.05 -13.02
C ASP A 110 -16.51 -1.26 -14.44
N GLY A 111 -15.19 -1.12 -14.65
CA GLY A 111 -14.54 -1.36 -15.95
C GLY A 111 -15.04 -0.40 -17.06
N ALA A 112 -15.77 0.65 -16.70
CA ALA A 112 -16.58 1.43 -17.61
C ALA A 112 -16.06 2.85 -17.88
N ASP A 113 -14.98 3.29 -17.25
CA ASP A 113 -14.42 4.61 -17.56
C ASP A 113 -13.18 4.49 -18.45
N PRO A 114 -13.34 4.67 -19.78
CA PRO A 114 -12.21 4.62 -20.72
C PRO A 114 -11.30 5.85 -20.62
N ASP A 115 -11.65 6.85 -19.81
CA ASP A 115 -10.87 8.10 -19.70
C ASP A 115 -10.24 8.24 -18.31
N ALA A 116 -9.05 7.67 -18.15
CA ALA A 116 -8.19 7.80 -16.97
C ALA A 116 -8.03 9.27 -16.48
N SER A 117 -8.15 10.22 -17.41
CA SER A 117 -8.10 11.65 -17.09
C SER A 117 -9.35 12.14 -16.36
N SER A 118 -10.47 11.45 -16.48
CA SER A 118 -11.74 11.83 -15.85
C SER A 118 -11.68 11.67 -14.33
N ARG A 119 -11.10 10.56 -13.84
CA ARG A 119 -10.99 10.29 -12.39
C ARG A 119 -10.09 11.31 -11.69
N ALA A 120 -8.92 11.60 -12.28
CA ALA A 120 -8.02 12.63 -11.76
C ALA A 120 -8.71 13.99 -11.71
N ARG A 121 -9.45 14.39 -12.77
CA ARG A 121 -10.19 15.66 -12.83
C ARG A 121 -11.35 15.70 -11.84
N LEU A 122 -12.06 14.59 -11.63
CA LEU A 122 -13.12 14.54 -10.62
C LEU A 122 -12.54 14.76 -9.22
N LEU A 123 -11.41 14.12 -8.90
CA LEU A 123 -10.73 14.32 -7.62
C LEU A 123 -10.25 15.75 -7.45
N GLU A 124 -9.59 16.34 -8.46
CA GLU A 124 -9.07 17.72 -8.44
C GLU A 124 -10.16 18.79 -8.31
N GLY A 125 -11.36 18.54 -8.84
CA GLY A 125 -12.45 19.52 -8.83
C GLY A 125 -13.33 19.49 -7.58
N MET A 126 -13.31 18.40 -6.82
CA MET A 126 -14.29 18.13 -5.75
C MET A 126 -13.66 17.97 -4.36
N THR A 127 -12.37 17.69 -4.27
CA THR A 127 -11.70 17.40 -3.01
C THR A 127 -10.36 18.14 -2.89
N ASP A 128 -9.89 18.30 -1.66
CA ASP A 128 -8.62 19.00 -1.40
C ASP A 128 -7.39 18.09 -1.59
N GLY A 129 -7.60 16.77 -1.57
CA GLY A 129 -6.57 15.76 -1.75
C GLY A 129 -7.14 14.35 -1.73
N ALA A 130 -6.29 13.34 -1.95
CA ALA A 130 -6.72 11.95 -2.02
C ALA A 130 -5.81 10.97 -1.27
N LEU A 131 -6.43 9.92 -0.72
CA LEU A 131 -5.79 8.68 -0.31
C LEU A 131 -6.15 7.62 -1.36
N LEU A 132 -5.14 7.08 -2.02
CA LEU A 132 -5.28 5.98 -2.97
C LEU A 132 -4.95 4.68 -2.25
N VAL A 133 -5.95 3.88 -1.94
CA VAL A 133 -5.79 2.60 -1.20
C VAL A 133 -5.66 1.46 -2.18
N LEU A 134 -4.59 0.68 -2.06
CA LEU A 134 -4.25 -0.42 -3.00
C LEU A 134 -4.30 0.05 -4.46
N PRO A 135 -3.68 1.20 -4.78
CA PRO A 135 -3.81 1.77 -6.10
C PRO A 135 -3.25 0.84 -7.18
N ASN A 136 -4.04 0.68 -8.24
CA ASN A 136 -3.68 -0.03 -9.47
C ASN A 136 -3.83 0.88 -10.69
N GLU A 137 -3.77 2.19 -10.45
CA GLU A 137 -3.86 3.21 -11.49
C GLU A 137 -2.70 3.09 -12.48
N SER A 138 -3.00 3.35 -13.74
CA SER A 138 -2.00 3.35 -14.79
C SER A 138 -0.96 4.47 -14.59
N PRO A 139 0.24 4.35 -15.18
CA PRO A 139 1.23 5.42 -15.14
C PRO A 139 0.71 6.76 -15.68
N ALA A 140 -0.26 6.74 -16.60
CA ALA A 140 -0.89 7.94 -17.15
C ALA A 140 -1.77 8.64 -16.12
N GLU A 141 -2.56 7.90 -15.34
CA GLU A 141 -3.42 8.45 -14.27
C GLU A 141 -2.57 9.06 -13.15
N ILE A 142 -1.58 8.34 -12.68
CA ILE A 142 -0.62 8.86 -11.68
C ILE A 142 0.11 10.09 -12.23
N GLY A 143 0.51 10.05 -13.51
CA GLY A 143 1.13 11.17 -14.19
C GLY A 143 0.24 12.40 -14.25
N ALA A 144 -1.07 12.24 -14.51
CA ALA A 144 -2.04 13.33 -14.52
C ALA A 144 -2.16 14.00 -13.14
N LEU A 145 -2.30 13.22 -12.06
CA LEU A 145 -2.33 13.74 -10.68
C LEU A 145 -1.06 14.52 -10.33
N LEU A 146 0.12 14.01 -10.73
CA LEU A 146 1.39 14.67 -10.49
C LEU A 146 1.52 15.99 -11.28
N GLN A 147 1.05 16.02 -12.54
CA GLN A 147 1.07 17.21 -13.38
C GLN A 147 0.11 18.30 -12.85
N GLY A 148 -1.06 17.91 -12.35
CA GLY A 148 -2.02 18.79 -11.69
C GLY A 148 -1.52 19.33 -10.35
N SER A 149 -0.42 18.79 -9.82
CA SER A 149 0.06 19.09 -8.45
C SER A 149 -1.00 18.80 -7.39
N PHE A 150 -1.91 17.87 -7.67
CA PHE A 150 -2.95 17.45 -6.74
C PHE A 150 -2.34 16.63 -5.59
N PRO A 151 -2.61 17.01 -4.32
CA PRO A 151 -2.03 16.30 -3.18
C PRO A 151 -2.64 14.91 -3.02
N PHE A 152 -1.81 13.86 -3.06
CA PHE A 152 -2.27 12.51 -2.80
C PHE A 152 -1.20 11.65 -2.12
N VAL A 153 -1.63 10.60 -1.45
CA VAL A 153 -0.79 9.58 -0.81
C VAL A 153 -1.29 8.21 -1.25
N ALA A 154 -0.37 7.35 -1.65
CA ALA A 154 -0.67 5.96 -1.98
C ALA A 154 -0.47 5.07 -0.74
N ILE A 155 -1.42 4.16 -0.51
CA ILE A 155 -1.40 3.19 0.59
C ILE A 155 -1.34 1.78 0.00
N ASP A 156 -0.28 1.05 0.30
CA ASP A 156 0.01 -0.32 -0.17
C ASP A 156 -0.21 -0.47 -1.70
N PRO A 157 0.53 0.25 -2.55
CA PRO A 157 0.31 0.22 -3.98
C PRO A 157 0.51 -1.17 -4.58
N VAL A 158 -0.40 -1.57 -5.47
CA VAL A 158 -0.36 -2.87 -6.15
C VAL A 158 0.81 -2.92 -7.13
N VAL A 159 1.07 -1.82 -7.84
CA VAL A 159 2.16 -1.69 -8.82
C VAL A 159 3.17 -0.63 -8.39
N PRO A 160 4.42 -0.69 -8.89
CA PRO A 160 5.43 0.32 -8.58
C PRO A 160 4.98 1.72 -8.99
N LEU A 161 5.17 2.69 -8.09
CA LEU A 161 4.87 4.10 -8.33
C LEU A 161 6.16 4.92 -8.42
N PRO A 162 6.14 6.09 -9.12
CA PRO A 162 7.27 7.02 -9.15
C PRO A 162 7.73 7.41 -7.74
N GLU A 163 9.05 7.60 -7.55
CA GLU A 163 9.64 7.98 -6.25
C GLU A 163 9.11 9.31 -5.70
N SER A 164 8.57 10.16 -6.57
CA SER A 164 7.93 11.42 -6.16
C SER A 164 6.62 11.23 -5.41
N VAL A 165 5.96 10.07 -5.55
CA VAL A 165 4.68 9.76 -4.88
C VAL A 165 4.94 9.36 -3.44
N PRO A 166 4.30 10.01 -2.46
CA PRO A 166 4.34 9.54 -1.08
C PRO A 166 3.60 8.21 -0.93
N VAL A 167 4.27 7.24 -0.31
CA VAL A 167 3.75 5.87 -0.11
C VAL A 167 3.78 5.52 1.37
N VAL A 168 2.69 4.97 1.87
CA VAL A 168 2.61 4.29 3.17
C VAL A 168 2.31 2.82 2.91
N ALA A 169 3.15 1.92 3.37
CA ALA A 169 3.05 0.50 3.08
C ALA A 169 3.29 -0.36 4.32
N SER A 170 2.88 -1.63 4.26
CA SER A 170 3.26 -2.63 5.25
C SER A 170 4.66 -3.15 4.98
N ALA A 171 5.37 -3.55 6.04
CA ALA A 171 6.68 -4.20 5.93
C ALA A 171 6.52 -5.64 5.42
N ASN A 172 6.12 -5.77 4.15
CA ASN A 172 5.77 -7.03 3.50
C ASN A 172 6.93 -8.03 3.51
N TRP A 173 8.14 -7.58 3.18
CA TRP A 173 9.34 -8.42 3.16
C TRP A 173 9.64 -8.99 4.55
N ALA A 174 9.67 -8.14 5.58
CA ALA A 174 10.00 -8.55 6.95
C ALA A 174 8.92 -9.50 7.52
N GLY A 175 7.65 -9.20 7.27
CA GLY A 175 6.53 -10.06 7.69
C GLY A 175 6.61 -11.46 7.09
N ALA A 176 6.87 -11.55 5.79
CA ALA A 176 6.99 -12.83 5.11
C ALA A 176 8.24 -13.61 5.54
N LYS A 177 9.35 -12.92 5.79
CA LYS A 177 10.54 -13.53 6.35
C LYS A 177 10.25 -14.14 7.72
N ASN A 178 9.59 -13.42 8.61
CA ASN A 178 9.22 -13.89 9.95
C ASN A 178 8.27 -15.09 9.89
N ALA A 179 7.31 -15.11 8.96
CA ALA A 179 6.40 -16.24 8.75
C ALA A 179 7.15 -17.51 8.31
N ALA A 180 8.06 -17.37 7.36
CA ALA A 180 8.89 -18.48 6.90
C ALA A 180 9.86 -18.95 7.98
N GLU A 181 10.49 -18.05 8.73
CA GLU A 181 11.36 -18.39 9.87
C GLU A 181 10.61 -19.15 10.98
N CYS A 182 9.33 -18.80 11.22
CA CYS A 182 8.48 -19.55 12.13
C CYS A 182 8.32 -21.02 11.70
N LEU A 183 7.98 -21.25 10.43
CA LEU A 183 7.85 -22.61 9.89
C LEU A 183 9.18 -23.38 9.96
N ILE A 184 10.28 -22.73 9.61
CA ILE A 184 11.63 -23.32 9.71
C ILE A 184 11.96 -23.65 11.17
N GLY A 185 11.64 -22.78 12.10
CA GLY A 185 11.83 -22.97 13.54
C GLY A 185 11.03 -24.14 14.11
N LEU A 186 9.88 -24.45 13.52
CA LEU A 186 9.08 -25.66 13.83
C LEU A 186 9.69 -26.95 13.25
N GLY A 187 10.70 -26.86 12.39
CA GLY A 187 11.39 -27.98 11.78
C GLY A 187 10.98 -28.29 10.33
N HIS A 188 10.17 -27.44 9.70
CA HIS A 188 9.81 -27.65 8.30
C HIS A 188 10.99 -27.32 7.38
N THR A 189 11.35 -28.26 6.51
CA THR A 189 12.39 -28.10 5.48
C THR A 189 11.81 -28.06 4.07
N HIS A 190 10.58 -28.53 3.89
CA HIS A 190 9.85 -28.51 2.63
C HIS A 190 8.61 -27.62 2.81
N ILE A 191 8.74 -26.36 2.42
CA ILE A 191 7.71 -25.34 2.60
C ILE A 191 7.21 -24.91 1.22
N GLY A 192 5.93 -25.14 0.93
CA GLY A 192 5.27 -24.66 -0.27
C GLY A 192 4.95 -23.16 -0.16
N LEU A 193 4.97 -22.44 -1.28
CA LEU A 193 4.58 -21.05 -1.36
C LEU A 193 3.47 -20.88 -2.39
N ILE A 194 2.35 -20.28 -1.98
CA ILE A 194 1.26 -19.88 -2.89
C ILE A 194 1.21 -18.36 -2.94
N THR A 195 1.34 -17.82 -4.15
CA THR A 195 1.45 -16.38 -4.39
C THR A 195 0.28 -15.86 -5.21
N GLY A 196 0.00 -14.56 -5.12
CA GLY A 196 -0.75 -13.82 -6.12
C GLY A 196 0.10 -13.51 -7.35
N PRO A 197 -0.38 -12.67 -8.27
CA PRO A 197 0.34 -12.25 -9.45
C PRO A 197 1.71 -11.65 -9.14
N GLY A 198 2.73 -12.09 -9.85
CA GLY A 198 4.13 -11.74 -9.57
C GLY A 198 4.48 -10.27 -9.78
N HIS A 199 3.65 -9.54 -10.55
CA HIS A 199 3.82 -8.09 -10.78
C HIS A 199 3.29 -7.22 -9.63
N TRP A 200 2.59 -7.80 -8.65
CA TRP A 200 2.15 -7.06 -7.47
C TRP A 200 3.32 -6.80 -6.51
N CYS A 201 3.48 -5.55 -6.07
CA CYS A 201 4.55 -5.16 -5.14
C CYS A 201 4.56 -6.04 -3.88
N ALA A 202 3.41 -6.23 -3.24
CA ALA A 202 3.29 -7.07 -2.06
C ALA A 202 3.69 -8.52 -2.32
N THR A 203 3.33 -9.09 -3.49
CA THR A 203 3.72 -10.45 -3.88
C THR A 203 5.24 -10.55 -4.03
N ALA A 204 5.87 -9.60 -4.72
CA ALA A 204 7.32 -9.58 -4.92
C ALA A 204 8.07 -9.49 -3.59
N ASP A 205 7.67 -8.56 -2.71
CA ASP A 205 8.29 -8.36 -1.40
C ASP A 205 8.12 -9.58 -0.49
N ARG A 206 6.90 -10.12 -0.39
CA ARG A 206 6.62 -11.31 0.44
C ARG A 206 7.38 -12.53 -0.05
N ARG A 207 7.43 -12.75 -1.38
CA ARG A 207 8.22 -13.82 -1.97
C ARG A 207 9.72 -13.66 -1.68
N ALA A 208 10.25 -12.46 -1.78
CA ALA A 208 11.65 -12.17 -1.47
C ALA A 208 11.97 -12.41 0.03
N GLY A 209 11.05 -12.05 0.94
CA GLY A 209 11.16 -12.33 2.37
C GLY A 209 11.21 -13.83 2.68
N TYR A 210 10.29 -14.59 2.08
CA TYR A 210 10.29 -16.07 2.17
C TYR A 210 11.61 -16.67 1.67
N GLN A 211 12.10 -16.24 0.52
CA GLN A 211 13.37 -16.72 -0.05
C GLN A 211 14.56 -16.38 0.85
N ALA A 212 14.57 -15.20 1.43
CA ALA A 212 15.63 -14.77 2.35
C ALA A 212 15.67 -15.64 3.63
N ALA A 213 14.51 -16.04 4.17
CA ALA A 213 14.44 -16.94 5.32
C ALA A 213 15.00 -18.33 5.00
N LEU A 214 14.62 -18.93 3.86
CA LEU A 214 15.15 -20.23 3.42
C LEU A 214 16.66 -20.17 3.23
N LEU A 215 17.15 -19.13 2.54
CA LEU A 215 18.58 -18.96 2.30
C LEU A 215 19.38 -18.83 3.62
N ALA A 216 18.86 -18.03 4.56
CA ALA A 216 19.49 -17.85 5.87
C ALA A 216 19.56 -19.16 6.68
N ALA A 217 18.59 -20.05 6.49
CA ALA A 217 18.56 -21.38 7.13
C ALA A 217 19.34 -22.47 6.35
N GLY A 218 19.96 -22.11 5.21
CA GLY A 218 20.65 -23.10 4.36
C GLY A 218 19.71 -24.08 3.63
N LEU A 219 18.43 -23.74 3.54
CA LEU A 219 17.44 -24.59 2.86
C LEU A 219 17.40 -24.26 1.35
N PRO A 220 17.33 -25.30 0.50
CA PRO A 220 17.27 -25.07 -0.94
C PRO A 220 15.92 -24.49 -1.37
N LEU A 221 15.94 -23.62 -2.38
CA LEU A 221 14.75 -23.25 -3.13
C LEU A 221 14.39 -24.40 -4.08
N VAL A 222 13.57 -25.34 -3.61
CA VAL A 222 13.17 -26.51 -4.41
C VAL A 222 12.33 -26.05 -5.61
N PRO A 223 12.70 -26.45 -6.85
CA PRO A 223 11.87 -26.15 -8.02
C PRO A 223 10.47 -26.74 -7.86
N GLY A 224 9.47 -25.94 -8.25
CA GLY A 224 8.08 -26.41 -8.24
C GLY A 224 7.33 -26.32 -6.92
N VAL A 225 7.94 -25.81 -5.83
CA VAL A 225 7.22 -25.55 -4.56
C VAL A 225 6.50 -24.19 -4.55
N VAL A 226 6.77 -23.32 -5.52
CA VAL A 226 6.11 -22.03 -5.67
C VAL A 226 5.01 -22.15 -6.72
N ARG A 227 3.79 -21.71 -6.37
CA ARG A 227 2.65 -21.65 -7.28
C ARG A 227 2.09 -20.23 -7.31
N GLU A 228 2.12 -19.62 -8.49
CA GLU A 228 1.47 -18.35 -8.75
C GLU A 228 -0.01 -18.57 -9.10
N THR A 229 -0.87 -17.69 -8.59
CA THR A 229 -2.32 -17.74 -8.78
C THR A 229 -2.84 -16.34 -9.12
N ASP A 230 -4.15 -16.23 -9.35
CA ASP A 230 -4.85 -14.96 -9.46
C ASP A 230 -5.04 -14.20 -8.13
N GLY A 231 -4.54 -14.75 -7.03
CA GLY A 231 -4.71 -14.22 -5.67
C GLY A 231 -6.02 -14.63 -5.00
N GLY A 232 -6.90 -15.32 -5.71
CA GLY A 232 -8.21 -15.76 -5.21
C GLY A 232 -8.17 -17.11 -4.48
N ILE A 233 -9.22 -17.38 -3.69
CA ILE A 233 -9.40 -18.63 -2.91
C ILE A 233 -9.40 -19.86 -3.84
N GLU A 234 -10.12 -19.78 -4.97
CA GLU A 234 -10.25 -20.87 -5.93
C GLU A 234 -8.90 -21.21 -6.61
N GLY A 235 -8.17 -20.18 -7.03
CA GLY A 235 -6.84 -20.34 -7.61
C GLY A 235 -5.88 -20.98 -6.61
N ALA A 236 -5.90 -20.53 -5.37
CA ALA A 236 -5.07 -21.03 -4.30
C ALA A 236 -5.40 -22.50 -3.93
N ALA A 237 -6.67 -22.88 -3.92
CA ALA A 237 -7.07 -24.27 -3.68
C ALA A 237 -6.54 -25.20 -4.76
N ARG A 238 -6.67 -24.82 -6.05
CA ARG A 238 -6.09 -25.61 -7.15
C ARG A 238 -4.55 -25.71 -7.06
N ALA A 239 -3.91 -24.60 -6.69
CA ALA A 239 -2.45 -24.57 -6.51
C ALA A 239 -1.98 -25.46 -5.34
N ALA A 240 -2.70 -25.43 -4.22
CA ALA A 240 -2.46 -26.33 -3.09
C ALA A 240 -2.64 -27.79 -3.47
N ASP A 241 -3.70 -28.12 -4.19
CA ASP A 241 -3.96 -29.46 -4.69
C ASP A 241 -2.80 -29.99 -5.54
N GLN A 242 -2.26 -29.15 -6.44
CA GLN A 242 -1.08 -29.50 -7.24
C GLN A 242 0.18 -29.70 -6.41
N LEU A 243 0.41 -28.88 -5.37
CA LEU A 243 1.55 -29.04 -4.47
C LEU A 243 1.45 -30.35 -3.68
N LEU A 244 0.26 -30.67 -3.18
CA LEU A 244 -0.01 -31.86 -2.40
C LEU A 244 -0.03 -33.17 -3.24
N ALA A 245 -0.16 -33.03 -4.56
CA ALA A 245 -0.02 -34.14 -5.51
C ALA A 245 1.40 -34.30 -6.08
N SER A 246 2.33 -33.41 -5.71
CA SER A 246 3.69 -33.44 -6.27
C SER A 246 4.56 -34.53 -5.66
N PRO A 247 5.64 -34.99 -6.34
CA PRO A 247 6.60 -35.96 -5.77
C PRO A 247 7.31 -35.44 -4.50
N HIS A 248 7.35 -34.12 -4.32
CA HIS A 248 7.95 -33.44 -3.17
C HIS A 248 6.86 -32.71 -2.40
N VAL A 249 6.01 -33.45 -1.69
CA VAL A 249 4.90 -32.90 -0.91
C VAL A 249 5.44 -32.02 0.20
N PRO A 250 5.04 -30.74 0.26
CA PRO A 250 5.44 -29.85 1.35
C PRO A 250 4.74 -30.25 2.66
N THR A 251 5.45 -30.14 3.79
CA THR A 251 4.89 -30.33 5.14
C THR A 251 4.27 -29.03 5.70
N ALA A 252 4.52 -27.91 5.05
CA ALA A 252 3.90 -26.62 5.34
C ALA A 252 3.64 -25.84 4.04
N ILE A 253 2.60 -25.05 4.01
CA ILE A 253 2.32 -24.10 2.93
C ILE A 253 2.18 -22.71 3.53
N PHE A 254 3.00 -21.78 3.02
CA PHE A 254 2.82 -20.36 3.24
C PHE A 254 2.03 -19.76 2.08
N ALA A 255 0.85 -19.24 2.36
CA ALA A 255 0.00 -18.53 1.41
C ALA A 255 0.14 -17.03 1.64
N LEU A 256 0.39 -16.24 0.59
CA LEU A 256 0.70 -14.81 0.71
C LEU A 256 -0.50 -13.91 1.00
N SER A 257 -1.68 -14.50 1.30
CA SER A 257 -2.81 -13.82 1.93
C SER A 257 -3.70 -14.81 2.68
N ASP A 258 -4.53 -14.33 3.60
CA ASP A 258 -5.51 -15.16 4.30
C ASP A 258 -6.53 -15.78 3.34
N GLY A 259 -6.95 -15.03 2.31
CA GLY A 259 -7.82 -15.57 1.27
C GLY A 259 -7.20 -16.78 0.57
N MET A 260 -5.93 -16.72 0.20
CA MET A 260 -5.21 -17.85 -0.37
C MET A 260 -5.04 -18.98 0.64
N ALA A 261 -4.77 -18.67 1.92
CA ALA A 261 -4.66 -19.69 2.98
C ALA A 261 -5.98 -20.45 3.18
N LEU A 262 -7.13 -19.81 3.05
CA LEU A 262 -8.44 -20.49 3.05
C LEU A 262 -8.57 -21.48 1.90
N GLY A 263 -8.03 -21.17 0.72
CA GLY A 263 -7.95 -22.10 -0.39
C GLY A 263 -7.10 -23.32 -0.06
N VAL A 264 -5.96 -23.12 0.63
CA VAL A 264 -5.11 -24.22 1.12
C VAL A 264 -5.84 -25.10 2.13
N LEU A 265 -6.48 -24.50 3.14
CA LEU A 265 -7.26 -25.23 4.15
C LEU A 265 -8.38 -26.06 3.51
N ARG A 266 -9.04 -25.52 2.48
CA ARG A 266 -10.05 -26.26 1.73
C ARG A 266 -9.47 -27.45 1.00
N ALA A 267 -8.36 -27.28 0.27
CA ALA A 267 -7.71 -28.37 -0.45
C ALA A 267 -7.20 -29.48 0.51
N ALA A 268 -6.64 -29.10 1.66
CA ALA A 268 -6.23 -30.05 2.69
C ALA A 268 -7.43 -30.86 3.19
N ARG A 269 -8.54 -30.22 3.51
CA ARG A 269 -9.77 -30.90 3.96
C ARG A 269 -10.34 -31.84 2.89
N GLU A 270 -10.36 -31.43 1.62
CA GLU A 270 -10.85 -32.25 0.51
C GLU A 270 -10.00 -33.52 0.30
N ARG A 271 -8.71 -33.48 0.71
CA ARG A 271 -7.79 -34.60 0.71
C ARG A 271 -7.78 -35.41 2.02
N GLY A 272 -8.59 -35.01 3.01
CA GLY A 272 -8.60 -35.67 4.33
C GLY A 272 -7.35 -35.41 5.17
N LEU A 273 -6.56 -34.36 4.85
CA LEU A 273 -5.38 -33.97 5.61
C LEU A 273 -5.78 -33.15 6.83
N ALA A 274 -5.25 -33.49 7.99
CA ALA A 274 -5.43 -32.74 9.22
C ALA A 274 -4.43 -31.58 9.29
N VAL A 275 -4.96 -30.36 9.59
CA VAL A 275 -4.14 -29.17 9.84
C VAL A 275 -4.19 -28.87 11.35
N PRO A 276 -3.05 -28.79 12.05
CA PRO A 276 -1.67 -28.74 11.53
C PRO A 276 -0.95 -30.09 11.43
N GLN A 277 -1.56 -31.22 11.80
CA GLN A 277 -0.88 -32.51 12.01
C GLN A 277 -0.20 -33.04 10.74
N ASP A 278 -0.90 -33.00 9.60
CA ASP A 278 -0.36 -33.45 8.30
C ASP A 278 0.20 -32.30 7.47
N LEU A 279 -0.30 -31.08 7.69
CA LEU A 279 0.08 -29.89 6.92
C LEU A 279 -0.02 -28.63 7.77
N SER A 280 1.07 -27.90 7.96
CA SER A 280 1.02 -26.56 8.52
C SER A 280 0.63 -25.53 7.48
N VAL A 281 -0.20 -24.55 7.86
CA VAL A 281 -0.65 -23.46 6.97
C VAL A 281 -0.43 -22.10 7.64
N VAL A 282 0.20 -21.19 6.92
CA VAL A 282 0.37 -19.80 7.33
C VAL A 282 -0.24 -18.87 6.29
N GLY A 283 -0.98 -17.86 6.74
CA GLY A 283 -1.55 -16.80 5.94
C GLY A 283 -0.79 -15.47 6.07
N PHE A 284 -1.34 -14.46 5.47
CA PHE A 284 -0.88 -13.07 5.57
C PHE A 284 -2.12 -12.18 5.51
N ASP A 285 -2.19 -11.13 6.28
CA ASP A 285 -3.17 -10.06 6.47
C ASP A 285 -3.73 -10.05 7.90
N ASP A 286 -4.00 -11.21 8.49
CA ASP A 286 -4.68 -11.43 9.77
C ASP A 286 -6.04 -10.73 9.83
N LEU A 287 -6.85 -10.99 8.79
CA LEU A 287 -8.24 -10.55 8.74
C LEU A 287 -9.10 -11.33 9.75
N GLU A 288 -10.28 -10.80 10.07
CA GLU A 288 -11.21 -11.39 11.04
C GLU A 288 -11.43 -12.89 10.81
N MET A 289 -11.53 -13.31 9.55
CA MET A 289 -11.72 -14.71 9.18
C MET A 289 -10.60 -15.64 9.66
N ALA A 290 -9.38 -15.15 9.84
CA ALA A 290 -8.27 -15.95 10.34
C ALA A 290 -8.52 -16.48 11.78
N GLY A 291 -9.27 -15.73 12.57
CA GLY A 291 -9.68 -16.13 13.92
C GLY A 291 -10.95 -16.97 13.99
N ILE A 292 -11.71 -17.11 12.88
CA ILE A 292 -13.02 -17.76 12.87
C ILE A 292 -12.94 -19.16 12.23
N VAL A 293 -12.05 -19.37 11.28
CA VAL A 293 -11.91 -20.67 10.59
C VAL A 293 -11.40 -21.75 11.53
N THR A 294 -11.65 -23.02 11.17
CA THR A 294 -11.15 -24.17 11.93
C THR A 294 -10.26 -25.04 11.06
N PRO A 295 -8.99 -25.24 11.48
CA PRO A 295 -8.32 -24.62 12.64
C PRO A 295 -8.14 -23.11 12.44
N THR A 296 -8.02 -22.34 13.53
CA THR A 296 -7.72 -20.91 13.49
C THR A 296 -6.36 -20.67 12.81
N LEU A 297 -6.30 -19.67 11.92
CA LEU A 297 -5.18 -19.47 11.00
C LEU A 297 -4.05 -18.64 11.63
N THR A 298 -2.86 -19.23 11.70
CA THR A 298 -1.61 -18.48 11.92
C THR A 298 -1.41 -17.53 10.74
N SER A 299 -1.29 -16.23 10.99
CA SER A 299 -1.20 -15.22 9.94
C SER A 299 -0.33 -14.04 10.33
N VAL A 300 0.25 -13.38 9.34
CA VAL A 300 0.99 -12.13 9.52
C VAL A 300 0.01 -10.96 9.54
N ARG A 301 -0.18 -10.35 10.72
CA ARG A 301 -1.02 -9.18 10.89
C ARG A 301 -0.41 -7.97 10.24
N GLN A 302 -1.15 -7.35 9.33
CA GLN A 302 -0.83 -6.05 8.78
C GLN A 302 -1.45 -4.92 9.62
N PRO A 303 -0.77 -3.77 9.75
CA PRO A 303 -1.29 -2.64 10.53
C PRO A 303 -2.24 -1.77 9.70
N PHE A 304 -3.28 -2.35 9.09
CA PHE A 304 -4.16 -1.67 8.12
C PHE A 304 -4.75 -0.36 8.63
N GLN A 305 -5.26 -0.33 9.86
CA GLN A 305 -5.77 0.92 10.46
C GLN A 305 -4.64 1.94 10.67
N GLY A 306 -3.42 1.46 10.99
CA GLY A 306 -2.22 2.30 11.07
C GLY A 306 -1.86 2.91 9.71
N LEU A 307 -1.96 2.13 8.62
CA LEU A 307 -1.72 2.62 7.26
C LEU A 307 -2.68 3.78 6.92
N GLY A 308 -3.97 3.60 7.20
CA GLY A 308 -4.98 4.64 7.01
C GLY A 308 -4.68 5.91 7.80
N ARG A 309 -4.32 5.77 9.07
CA ARG A 309 -3.95 6.89 9.95
C ARG A 309 -2.75 7.64 9.41
N VAL A 310 -1.64 6.94 9.17
CA VAL A 310 -0.38 7.55 8.67
C VAL A 310 -0.57 8.15 7.28
N GLY A 311 -1.42 7.53 6.44
CA GLY A 311 -1.82 8.09 5.15
C GLY A 311 -2.49 9.46 5.28
N VAL A 312 -3.46 9.60 6.19
CA VAL A 312 -4.12 10.89 6.51
C VAL A 312 -3.10 11.89 7.02
N GLU A 313 -2.28 11.54 8.01
CA GLU A 313 -1.27 12.45 8.57
C GLU A 313 -0.28 12.93 7.50
N THR A 314 0.14 12.03 6.61
CA THR A 314 1.04 12.35 5.49
C THR A 314 0.38 13.30 4.50
N LEU A 315 -0.89 13.05 4.15
CA LEU A 315 -1.65 13.92 3.25
C LEU A 315 -1.83 15.31 3.84
N PHE A 316 -2.18 15.44 5.13
CA PHE A 316 -2.33 16.74 5.77
C PHE A 316 -1.03 17.52 5.87
N ARG A 317 0.12 16.86 5.99
CA ARG A 317 1.43 17.52 5.85
C ARG A 317 1.62 18.11 4.46
N LEU A 318 1.25 17.38 3.41
CA LEU A 318 1.30 17.88 2.03
C LEU A 318 0.36 19.08 1.84
N LEU A 319 -0.88 18.98 2.29
CA LEU A 319 -1.88 20.06 2.22
C LEU A 319 -1.43 21.34 2.95
N GLN A 320 -0.69 21.19 4.02
CA GLN A 320 -0.13 22.29 4.80
C GLN A 320 1.21 22.82 4.25
N GLY A 321 1.72 22.23 3.16
CA GLY A 321 3.02 22.58 2.59
C GLY A 321 4.21 22.24 3.50
N GLN A 322 4.02 21.30 4.43
CA GLN A 322 5.07 20.84 5.32
C GLN A 322 5.96 19.81 4.62
N PRO A 323 7.27 19.82 4.86
CA PRO A 323 8.15 18.82 4.31
C PRO A 323 7.83 17.43 4.88
N LEU A 324 7.86 16.42 4.02
CA LEU A 324 7.80 15.03 4.47
C LEU A 324 9.18 14.58 4.94
N HIS A 325 9.24 13.89 6.08
CA HIS A 325 10.49 13.30 6.58
C HIS A 325 10.98 12.15 5.70
N ALA A 326 10.04 11.39 5.14
CA ALA A 326 10.29 10.34 4.16
C ALA A 326 9.11 10.29 3.18
N ARG A 327 9.38 9.94 1.91
CA ARG A 327 8.31 9.73 0.92
C ARG A 327 7.77 8.30 0.96
N ARG A 328 8.55 7.35 1.46
CA ARG A 328 8.12 5.98 1.70
C ARG A 328 8.20 5.68 3.19
N VAL A 329 7.09 5.28 3.77
CA VAL A 329 6.96 4.88 5.17
C VAL A 329 6.45 3.45 5.21
N GLU A 330 7.16 2.57 5.90
CA GLU A 330 6.75 1.19 6.10
C GLU A 330 6.38 0.96 7.57
N LEU A 331 5.20 0.38 7.80
CA LEU A 331 4.72 0.02 9.12
C LEU A 331 4.99 -1.46 9.39
N SER A 332 5.46 -1.77 10.59
CA SER A 332 5.79 -3.12 11.02
C SER A 332 4.57 -4.04 11.02
N THR A 333 4.79 -5.29 10.60
CA THR A 333 3.84 -6.39 10.70
C THR A 333 4.14 -7.25 11.92
N THR A 334 3.18 -8.10 12.33
CA THR A 334 3.33 -9.00 13.48
C THR A 334 2.80 -10.39 13.13
N LEU A 335 3.58 -11.43 13.34
CA LEU A 335 3.11 -12.80 13.20
C LEU A 335 2.20 -13.17 14.40
N VAL A 336 0.99 -13.61 14.10
CA VAL A 336 0.00 -14.09 15.09
C VAL A 336 -0.09 -15.60 14.98
N LEU A 337 0.43 -16.28 15.98
CA LEU A 337 0.42 -17.76 16.04
C LEU A 337 -0.98 -18.23 16.48
N ARG A 338 -1.48 -19.27 15.80
CA ARG A 338 -2.75 -19.96 16.07
C ARG A 338 -2.62 -21.45 15.83
N GLU A 339 -3.74 -22.13 15.60
CA GLU A 339 -3.84 -23.60 15.56
C GLU A 339 -3.33 -24.23 14.25
N SER A 340 -3.21 -23.43 13.16
CA SER A 340 -2.90 -23.99 11.83
C SER A 340 -1.43 -24.33 11.60
N THR A 341 -0.56 -24.16 12.60
CA THR A 341 0.87 -24.47 12.52
C THR A 341 1.32 -25.38 13.66
N GLY A 342 2.15 -26.37 13.37
CA GLY A 342 2.74 -27.31 14.31
C GLY A 342 4.04 -27.89 13.75
N PRO A 343 4.78 -28.71 14.50
CA PRO A 343 5.94 -29.41 13.99
C PRO A 343 5.57 -30.35 12.83
N PRO A 344 6.47 -30.59 11.84
CA PRO A 344 6.21 -31.53 10.78
C PRO A 344 6.12 -32.95 11.35
N HIS A 345 5.05 -33.68 11.02
CA HIS A 345 5.00 -35.11 11.19
C HIS A 345 5.52 -35.78 9.92
N PRO A 346 6.23 -36.92 10.04
CA PRO A 346 6.56 -37.71 8.87
C PRO A 346 5.25 -38.13 8.22
N ILE A 347 4.99 -37.65 6.99
CA ILE A 347 3.81 -38.04 6.23
C ILE A 347 3.94 -39.54 6.00
N SER A 348 3.21 -40.35 6.76
CA SER A 348 3.03 -41.77 6.47
C SER A 348 2.17 -41.85 5.21
N PHE A 349 2.80 -41.94 4.04
CA PHE A 349 2.08 -42.27 2.82
C PHE A 349 1.36 -43.59 3.04
N LEU A 350 0.07 -43.53 3.34
CA LEU A 350 -0.78 -44.71 3.17
C LEU A 350 -0.79 -45.00 1.66
N THR A 351 0.03 -45.99 1.30
CA THR A 351 0.02 -46.62 -0.01
C THR A 351 -1.37 -47.20 -0.20
N PHE A 352 -2.15 -46.59 -1.08
CA PHE A 352 -3.40 -47.14 -1.59
C PHE A 352 -3.10 -47.98 -2.83
#